data_1fdbabc87f674d002a79c5cc720bf987
#
_entry.id   1fdbabc87f674d002a79c5cc720bf987
#
_cell.length_a   1.000
_cell.length_b   1.000
_cell.length_c   1.000
_cell.angle_alpha   90.00
_cell.angle_beta   90.00
_cell.angle_gamma   90.00
#
_symmetry.space_group_name_H-M   'P 1'
#
loop_
_entity.id
_entity.type
_entity.pdbx_description
1 polymer ?
#
loop_
_entity_poly.entity_id
_entity_poly.type
_entity_poly.pdbx_seq_one_letter_code
_entity_poly.pdbx_strand_id
1 'polypeptide(L)'
;MIESRTVRLGCILTLGVALLQGCSMLQSIPVIRDLPYVSKAEEGQPAIPSLGVNTIAVLPVDIKAGSSDAARMIREKLLQELYFKGYPKVPFEMVDAALAEARRREGAGPGTVVGPQVIGGMLGAEAVLYTTLLEAGTTYRYVYAPVTVRASFEIRSVQTGDTIWKHESRATDSDYGVTKGSLDLGSAKIFEDVVFEVVRQAVEKLPDGPAMR
;
A
#
# COMPACT_ATOMS: atom_id res chain seq x y z
N MET A 1 -6.81 -12.03 77.52
CA MET A 1 -6.19 -11.57 76.26
C MET A 1 -6.24 -12.69 75.23
N ILE A 2 -7.40 -13.29 75.06
CA ILE A 2 -7.67 -14.35 74.06
C ILE A 2 -9.17 -14.22 73.68
N GLU A 3 -9.56 -13.32 72.77
CA GLU A 3 -10.93 -13.26 72.25
C GLU A 3 -11.03 -12.43 70.95
N SER A 4 -10.18 -12.70 69.97
CA SER A 4 -10.35 -12.02 68.68
C SER A 4 -10.06 -12.88 67.42
N ARG A 5 -9.95 -14.24 67.57
CA ARG A 5 -9.59 -15.07 66.43
C ARG A 5 -10.73 -15.97 65.86
N THR A 6 -11.89 -16.05 66.55
CA THR A 6 -12.97 -16.93 66.14
C THR A 6 -14.06 -16.31 65.28
N VAL A 7 -14.12 -14.97 65.19
CA VAL A 7 -15.13 -14.25 64.38
C VAL A 7 -14.76 -14.12 62.89
N ARG A 8 -13.47 -14.30 62.55
CA ARG A 8 -13.02 -14.15 61.13
C ARG A 8 -13.13 -15.43 60.27
N LEU A 9 -13.40 -16.59 60.86
CA LEU A 9 -13.48 -17.85 60.11
C LEU A 9 -14.92 -18.19 59.66
N GLY A 10 -15.92 -17.57 60.24
CA GLY A 10 -17.33 -17.81 59.90
C GLY A 10 -17.83 -17.02 58.65
N CYS A 11 -17.16 -15.93 58.30
CA CYS A 11 -17.60 -15.08 57.20
C CYS A 11 -17.07 -15.51 55.82
N ILE A 12 -16.04 -16.35 55.77
CA ILE A 12 -15.42 -16.81 54.52
C ILE A 12 -16.14 -18.03 53.94
N LEU A 13 -16.83 -18.83 54.80
CA LEU A 13 -17.51 -20.03 54.34
C LEU A 13 -18.92 -19.77 53.76
N THR A 14 -19.52 -18.59 54.02
CA THR A 14 -20.84 -18.25 53.47
C THR A 14 -20.78 -17.51 52.14
N LEU A 15 -19.62 -17.01 51.76
CA LEU A 15 -19.44 -16.34 50.43
C LEU A 15 -19.11 -17.29 49.29
N GLY A 16 -18.68 -18.52 49.60
CA GLY A 16 -18.30 -19.52 48.60
C GLY A 16 -19.47 -20.32 47.99
N VAL A 17 -20.65 -20.29 48.58
CA VAL A 17 -21.81 -21.09 48.11
C VAL A 17 -22.72 -20.28 47.17
N ALA A 18 -22.63 -18.95 47.17
CA ALA A 18 -23.49 -18.09 46.35
C ALA A 18 -23.00 -17.94 44.86
N LEU A 19 -21.81 -18.42 44.51
CA LEU A 19 -21.23 -18.27 43.16
C LEU A 19 -21.48 -19.47 42.22
N LEU A 20 -22.15 -20.55 42.69
CA LEU A 20 -22.37 -21.75 41.86
C LEU A 20 -23.79 -21.88 41.30
N GLN A 21 -24.69 -20.92 41.56
CA GLN A 21 -26.07 -20.98 41.03
C GLN A 21 -26.33 -20.03 39.86
N GLY A 22 -25.32 -19.40 39.27
CA GLY A 22 -25.44 -18.37 38.21
C GLY A 22 -25.44 -18.87 36.78
N CYS A 23 -25.35 -20.16 36.47
CA CYS A 23 -25.14 -20.65 35.11
C CYS A 23 -26.36 -21.24 34.38
N SER A 24 -27.57 -21.14 34.92
CA SER A 24 -28.76 -21.73 34.24
C SER A 24 -29.79 -20.70 33.72
N MET A 25 -29.55 -19.40 33.85
CA MET A 25 -30.51 -18.39 33.41
C MET A 25 -30.16 -17.65 32.12
N LEU A 26 -29.09 -18.04 31.40
CA LEU A 26 -28.73 -17.41 30.13
C LEU A 26 -29.37 -18.04 28.88
N GLN A 27 -30.20 -19.09 29.06
CA GLN A 27 -30.86 -19.77 27.93
C GLN A 27 -32.27 -19.28 27.61
N SER A 28 -32.77 -18.24 28.29
CA SER A 28 -34.13 -17.76 28.10
C SER A 28 -34.25 -16.28 27.80
N ILE A 29 -33.22 -15.63 27.23
CA ILE A 29 -33.33 -14.26 26.74
C ILE A 29 -33.73 -14.31 25.26
N PRO A 30 -35.01 -14.10 24.90
CA PRO A 30 -35.49 -14.16 23.51
C PRO A 30 -34.95 -12.97 22.67
N VAL A 31 -34.24 -12.03 23.30
CA VAL A 31 -33.73 -10.80 22.67
C VAL A 31 -32.52 -11.04 21.74
N ILE A 32 -31.85 -12.20 21.84
CA ILE A 32 -30.66 -12.47 20.99
C ILE A 32 -31.05 -13.10 19.63
N ARG A 33 -32.30 -13.55 19.49
CA ARG A 33 -32.76 -14.18 18.25
C ARG A 33 -33.25 -13.23 17.17
N ASP A 34 -33.59 -12.01 17.56
CA ASP A 34 -34.16 -11.00 16.68
C ASP A 34 -33.33 -9.71 16.61
N LEU A 35 -31.99 -9.79 16.79
CA LEU A 35 -31.14 -8.68 16.44
C LEU A 35 -31.10 -8.58 14.89
N PRO A 36 -31.63 -7.51 14.31
CA PRO A 36 -31.66 -7.30 12.85
C PRO A 36 -30.26 -7.11 12.25
N TYR A 37 -29.22 -7.37 13.05
CA TYR A 37 -27.82 -7.20 12.65
C TYR A 37 -27.24 -8.45 11.92
N VAL A 38 -27.88 -9.63 12.02
CA VAL A 38 -27.33 -10.85 11.42
C VAL A 38 -27.90 -11.14 10.02
N SER A 39 -29.03 -10.51 9.66
CA SER A 39 -29.66 -10.71 8.34
C SER A 39 -29.43 -9.57 7.34
N LYS A 40 -28.61 -8.56 7.66
CA LYS A 40 -28.27 -7.44 6.76
C LYS A 40 -26.83 -7.46 6.22
N ALA A 41 -26.17 -8.59 6.29
CA ALA A 41 -24.80 -8.77 5.78
C ALA A 41 -24.74 -9.05 4.26
N GLU A 42 -25.85 -9.01 3.54
CA GLU A 42 -25.89 -9.24 2.09
C GLU A 42 -26.46 -8.09 1.26
N GLU A 43 -26.76 -6.93 1.84
CA GLU A 43 -27.13 -5.77 1.04
C GLU A 43 -26.00 -4.74 1.03
N GLY A 44 -25.19 -4.79 -0.04
CA GLY A 44 -24.33 -3.66 -0.45
C GLY A 44 -23.01 -3.57 0.32
N GLN A 45 -22.09 -4.48 0.08
CA GLN A 45 -20.70 -4.04 0.06
C GLN A 45 -20.65 -2.83 -0.88
N PRO A 46 -20.17 -1.64 -0.39
CA PRO A 46 -19.99 -0.53 -1.30
C PRO A 46 -19.09 -1.06 -2.41
N ALA A 47 -19.59 -1.03 -3.65
CA ALA A 47 -18.83 -1.45 -4.81
C ALA A 47 -17.50 -0.69 -4.72
N ILE A 48 -16.39 -1.39 -4.56
CA ILE A 48 -15.06 -0.79 -4.55
C ILE A 48 -14.98 -0.06 -5.88
N PRO A 49 -14.82 1.28 -5.89
CA PRO A 49 -14.87 2.04 -7.13
C PRO A 49 -13.80 1.45 -8.06
N SER A 50 -14.23 0.86 -9.16
CA SER A 50 -13.31 0.36 -10.17
C SER A 50 -12.74 1.54 -10.92
N LEU A 51 -11.47 1.52 -11.32
CA LEU A 51 -10.90 2.53 -12.22
C LEU A 51 -11.58 2.55 -13.60
N GLY A 52 -12.37 1.52 -13.92
CA GLY A 52 -13.01 1.38 -15.24
C GLY A 52 -12.01 1.05 -16.35
N VAL A 53 -10.77 0.67 -16.03
CA VAL A 53 -9.74 0.31 -17.00
C VAL A 53 -9.22 -1.10 -16.72
N ASN A 54 -8.88 -1.83 -17.79
CA ASN A 54 -8.44 -3.22 -17.71
C ASN A 54 -6.92 -3.36 -17.90
N THR A 55 -6.26 -2.40 -18.54
CA THR A 55 -4.84 -2.49 -18.87
C THR A 55 -4.15 -1.17 -18.52
N ILE A 56 -3.07 -1.24 -17.73
CA ILE A 56 -2.26 -0.10 -17.32
C ILE A 56 -0.83 -0.27 -17.82
N ALA A 57 -0.35 0.69 -18.61
CA ALA A 57 1.06 0.74 -19.03
C ALA A 57 1.90 1.51 -18.01
N VAL A 58 2.99 0.92 -17.53
CA VAL A 58 3.89 1.53 -16.53
C VAL A 58 5.05 2.22 -17.23
N LEU A 59 5.07 3.55 -17.24
CA LEU A 59 6.15 4.35 -17.83
C LEU A 59 7.44 4.29 -17.01
N PRO A 60 8.59 4.66 -17.60
CA PRO A 60 9.80 4.96 -16.85
C PRO A 60 9.53 6.02 -15.79
N VAL A 61 10.18 5.86 -14.64
CA VAL A 61 10.03 6.79 -13.50
C VAL A 61 10.77 8.10 -13.80
N ASP A 62 10.10 9.24 -13.66
CA ASP A 62 10.71 10.55 -13.72
C ASP A 62 11.43 10.84 -12.39
N ILE A 63 12.72 11.22 -12.45
CA ILE A 63 13.55 11.39 -11.27
C ILE A 63 13.72 12.88 -10.98
N LYS A 64 13.16 13.37 -9.89
CA LYS A 64 13.41 14.73 -9.38
C LYS A 64 14.57 14.72 -8.37
N ALA A 65 14.59 13.70 -7.49
CA ALA A 65 15.69 13.49 -6.56
C ALA A 65 15.82 11.99 -6.22
N GLY A 66 17.04 11.47 -6.27
CA GLY A 66 17.35 10.06 -5.99
C GLY A 66 18.22 9.44 -7.08
N SER A 67 18.29 8.12 -7.08
CA SER A 67 19.12 7.37 -8.01
C SER A 67 18.29 6.69 -9.12
N SER A 68 18.94 6.36 -10.22
CA SER A 68 18.37 5.53 -11.29
C SER A 68 18.01 4.12 -10.80
N ASP A 69 18.77 3.59 -9.84
CA ASP A 69 18.48 2.27 -9.26
C ASP A 69 17.18 2.27 -8.48
N ALA A 70 16.94 3.31 -7.65
CA ALA A 70 15.66 3.47 -6.95
C ALA A 70 14.48 3.56 -7.95
N ALA A 71 14.65 4.33 -9.02
CA ALA A 71 13.64 4.47 -10.06
C ALA A 71 13.34 3.15 -10.77
N ARG A 72 14.39 2.36 -11.09
CA ARG A 72 14.25 1.04 -11.68
C ARG A 72 13.51 0.08 -10.74
N MET A 73 13.92 0.02 -9.46
CA MET A 73 13.29 -0.84 -8.44
C MET A 73 11.80 -0.49 -8.25
N ILE A 74 11.46 0.81 -8.20
CA ILE A 74 10.06 1.27 -8.13
C ILE A 74 9.28 0.76 -9.33
N ARG A 75 9.81 0.91 -10.55
CA ARG A 75 9.13 0.50 -11.79
C ARG A 75 8.89 -1.01 -11.85
N GLU A 76 9.91 -1.80 -11.50
CA GLU A 76 9.82 -3.27 -11.45
C GLU A 76 8.78 -3.72 -10.42
N LYS A 77 8.81 -3.12 -9.23
CA LYS A 77 7.87 -3.44 -8.15
C LYS A 77 6.43 -3.03 -8.50
N LEU A 78 6.23 -1.87 -9.13
CA LEU A 78 4.91 -1.44 -9.62
C LEU A 78 4.30 -2.45 -10.58
N LEU A 79 5.07 -2.93 -11.56
CA LEU A 79 4.58 -3.92 -12.52
C LEU A 79 4.18 -5.24 -11.82
N GLN A 80 4.94 -5.64 -10.80
CA GLN A 80 4.64 -6.83 -10.01
C GLN A 80 3.38 -6.65 -9.17
N GLU A 81 3.26 -5.55 -8.44
CA GLU A 81 2.13 -5.28 -7.55
C GLU A 81 0.81 -5.07 -8.34
N LEU A 82 0.88 -4.38 -9.49
CA LEU A 82 -0.28 -4.24 -10.39
C LEU A 82 -0.76 -5.60 -10.90
N TYR A 83 0.16 -6.50 -11.22
CA TYR A 83 -0.20 -7.86 -11.62
C TYR A 83 -0.92 -8.62 -10.48
N PHE A 84 -0.44 -8.51 -9.25
CA PHE A 84 -1.12 -9.10 -8.09
C PHE A 84 -2.47 -8.44 -7.78
N LYS A 85 -2.65 -7.19 -8.17
CA LYS A 85 -3.95 -6.49 -8.12
C LYS A 85 -4.90 -6.88 -9.25
N GLY A 86 -4.49 -7.75 -10.19
CA GLY A 86 -5.32 -8.25 -11.28
C GLY A 86 -5.23 -7.43 -12.58
N TYR A 87 -4.22 -6.56 -12.73
CA TYR A 87 -3.95 -5.89 -14.00
C TYR A 87 -2.92 -6.68 -14.83
N PRO A 88 -3.16 -6.92 -16.12
CA PRO A 88 -2.22 -7.65 -16.96
C PRO A 88 -0.90 -6.88 -17.14
N LYS A 89 0.21 -7.61 -17.18
CA LYS A 89 1.54 -7.03 -17.40
C LYS A 89 1.71 -6.54 -18.84
N VAL A 90 2.11 -5.29 -19.00
CA VAL A 90 2.62 -4.76 -20.26
C VAL A 90 4.15 -4.77 -20.20
N PRO A 91 4.87 -5.50 -21.10
CA PRO A 91 6.33 -5.59 -21.07
C PRO A 91 7.01 -4.23 -21.18
N PHE A 92 8.06 -4.00 -20.40
CA PHE A 92 8.78 -2.73 -20.39
C PHE A 92 9.38 -2.37 -21.74
N GLU A 93 9.88 -3.37 -22.50
CA GLU A 93 10.45 -3.17 -23.81
C GLU A 93 9.43 -2.59 -24.80
N MET A 94 8.19 -3.01 -24.72
CA MET A 94 7.09 -2.47 -25.53
C MET A 94 6.77 -1.03 -25.11
N VAL A 95 6.71 -0.77 -23.81
CA VAL A 95 6.41 0.56 -23.27
C VAL A 95 7.53 1.54 -23.65
N ASP A 96 8.78 1.14 -23.50
CA ASP A 96 9.95 2.00 -23.79
C ASP A 96 10.08 2.27 -25.29
N ALA A 97 9.81 1.27 -26.14
CA ALA A 97 9.78 1.45 -27.59
C ALA A 97 8.65 2.41 -28.02
N ALA A 98 7.44 2.23 -27.47
CA ALA A 98 6.31 3.12 -27.74
C ALA A 98 6.59 4.55 -27.30
N LEU A 99 7.19 4.73 -26.11
CA LEU A 99 7.57 6.06 -25.58
C LEU A 99 8.64 6.73 -26.45
N ALA A 100 9.65 5.98 -26.90
CA ALA A 100 10.69 6.50 -27.78
C ALA A 100 10.12 6.92 -29.14
N GLU A 101 9.18 6.13 -29.70
CA GLU A 101 8.51 6.47 -30.95
C GLU A 101 7.59 7.69 -30.81
N ALA A 102 6.82 7.75 -29.71
CA ALA A 102 5.96 8.89 -29.42
C ALA A 102 6.76 10.20 -29.31
N ARG A 103 7.89 10.19 -28.61
CA ARG A 103 8.80 11.34 -28.51
C ARG A 103 9.34 11.77 -29.86
N ARG A 104 9.70 10.81 -30.75
CA ARG A 104 10.16 11.15 -32.11
C ARG A 104 9.08 11.84 -32.93
N ARG A 105 7.83 11.36 -32.86
CA ARG A 105 6.70 11.94 -33.61
C ARG A 105 6.33 13.34 -33.14
N GLU A 106 6.38 13.57 -31.84
CA GLU A 106 6.06 14.88 -31.26
C GLU A 106 7.23 15.87 -31.29
N GLY A 107 8.44 15.45 -31.72
CA GLY A 107 9.65 16.27 -31.62
C GLY A 107 10.01 16.63 -30.18
N ALA A 108 9.55 15.81 -29.22
CA ALA A 108 9.67 16.07 -27.80
C ALA A 108 11.07 15.69 -27.28
N GLY A 109 11.72 16.62 -26.59
CA GLY A 109 13.02 16.38 -25.95
C GLY A 109 12.96 15.43 -24.76
N PRO A 110 14.14 15.04 -24.22
CA PRO A 110 14.22 14.31 -22.96
C PRO A 110 13.50 15.03 -21.83
N GLY A 111 12.66 14.31 -21.07
CA GLY A 111 11.91 14.88 -19.93
C GLY A 111 10.55 15.51 -20.29
N THR A 112 10.19 15.59 -21.56
CA THR A 112 8.84 16.01 -21.96
C THR A 112 7.84 14.89 -21.64
N VAL A 113 6.74 15.26 -20.98
CA VAL A 113 5.65 14.34 -20.69
C VAL A 113 4.85 14.10 -21.97
N VAL A 114 4.88 12.88 -22.47
CA VAL A 114 4.07 12.47 -23.64
C VAL A 114 2.65 12.18 -23.16
N GLY A 115 1.66 12.58 -23.97
CA GLY A 115 0.26 12.38 -23.64
C GLY A 115 -0.14 10.90 -23.55
N PRO A 116 -1.06 10.51 -22.63
CA PRO A 116 -1.47 9.12 -22.45
C PRO A 116 -2.15 8.55 -23.68
N GLN A 117 -2.84 9.37 -24.47
CA GLN A 117 -3.55 8.96 -25.70
C GLN A 117 -2.60 8.40 -26.73
N VAL A 118 -1.43 9.04 -26.92
CA VAL A 118 -0.42 8.63 -27.90
C VAL A 118 0.21 7.30 -27.52
N ILE A 119 0.69 7.21 -26.26
CA ILE A 119 1.36 6.00 -25.75
C ILE A 119 0.38 4.83 -25.66
N GLY A 120 -0.78 5.07 -25.05
CA GLY A 120 -1.81 4.04 -24.87
C GLY A 120 -2.36 3.51 -26.19
N GLY A 121 -2.55 4.40 -27.17
CA GLY A 121 -2.96 3.99 -28.52
C GLY A 121 -1.95 3.07 -29.22
N MET A 122 -0.65 3.28 -29.01
CA MET A 122 0.41 2.40 -29.55
C MET A 122 0.47 1.04 -28.83
N LEU A 123 0.15 1.01 -27.55
CA LEU A 123 0.25 -0.18 -26.70
C LEU A 123 -1.06 -0.98 -26.60
N GLY A 124 -2.19 -0.41 -27.04
CA GLY A 124 -3.51 -0.96 -26.76
C GLY A 124 -3.85 -0.95 -25.27
N ALA A 125 -3.23 -0.06 -24.49
CA ALA A 125 -3.52 0.13 -23.07
C ALA A 125 -4.66 1.12 -22.86
N GLU A 126 -5.48 0.93 -21.82
CA GLU A 126 -6.59 1.81 -21.50
C GLU A 126 -6.19 2.94 -20.55
N ALA A 127 -5.11 2.75 -19.82
CA ALA A 127 -4.52 3.77 -18.95
C ALA A 127 -3.00 3.72 -18.94
N VAL A 128 -2.39 4.83 -18.52
CA VAL A 128 -0.95 5.00 -18.41
C VAL A 128 -0.61 5.48 -17.00
N LEU A 129 0.33 4.78 -16.34
CA LEU A 129 0.84 5.14 -15.02
C LEU A 129 2.12 5.97 -15.18
N TYR A 130 2.05 7.20 -14.72
CA TYR A 130 3.17 8.13 -14.55
C TYR A 130 3.66 8.07 -13.12
N THR A 131 4.96 7.89 -12.93
CA THR A 131 5.58 7.84 -11.61
C THR A 131 6.68 8.89 -11.54
N THR A 132 6.70 9.67 -10.48
CA THR A 132 7.74 10.66 -10.21
C THR A 132 8.41 10.34 -8.88
N LEU A 133 9.70 10.07 -8.90
CA LEU A 133 10.53 9.91 -7.70
C LEU A 133 10.88 11.30 -7.16
N LEU A 134 10.30 11.66 -6.01
CA LEU A 134 10.44 12.96 -5.39
C LEU A 134 11.63 13.02 -4.42
N GLU A 135 11.92 11.89 -3.76
CA GLU A 135 13.02 11.77 -2.79
C GLU A 135 13.44 10.30 -2.72
N ALA A 136 14.73 10.03 -2.78
CA ALA A 136 15.30 8.73 -2.42
C ALA A 136 16.74 8.94 -1.96
N GLY A 137 16.99 8.67 -0.68
CA GLY A 137 18.31 8.86 -0.11
C GLY A 137 18.43 8.51 1.36
N THR A 138 19.68 8.50 1.81
CA THR A 138 20.07 8.25 3.20
C THR A 138 20.60 9.55 3.82
N THR A 139 20.14 9.87 5.01
CA THR A 139 20.66 10.98 5.82
C THR A 139 21.44 10.43 6.99
N TYR A 140 22.72 10.75 7.08
CA TYR A 140 23.59 10.26 8.15
C TYR A 140 23.50 11.15 9.38
N ARG A 141 23.25 10.57 10.56
CA ARG A 141 23.19 11.24 11.86
C ARG A 141 23.90 10.39 12.90
N TYR A 142 25.00 10.84 13.44
CA TYR A 142 25.83 10.22 14.49
C TYR A 142 25.78 8.67 14.57
N VAL A 143 24.68 8.13 15.10
CA VAL A 143 24.50 6.69 15.38
C VAL A 143 23.37 6.03 14.59
N TYR A 144 22.68 6.77 13.68
CA TYR A 144 21.63 6.22 12.86
C TYR A 144 21.58 6.87 11.46
N ALA A 145 21.09 6.14 10.50
CA ALA A 145 21.02 6.56 9.11
C ALA A 145 19.60 6.29 8.56
N PRO A 146 18.67 7.29 8.64
CA PRO A 146 17.38 7.16 8.03
C PRO A 146 17.48 7.15 6.51
N VAL A 147 16.83 6.14 5.91
CA VAL A 147 16.57 6.02 4.49
C VAL A 147 15.15 6.51 4.24
N THR A 148 14.98 7.49 3.37
CA THR A 148 13.67 8.02 3.01
C THR A 148 13.46 7.89 1.52
N VAL A 149 12.29 7.38 1.12
CA VAL A 149 11.81 7.35 -0.26
C VAL A 149 10.44 7.98 -0.33
N ARG A 150 10.21 8.86 -1.32
CA ARG A 150 8.94 9.50 -1.59
C ARG A 150 8.68 9.52 -3.09
N ALA A 151 7.52 9.04 -3.52
CA ALA A 151 7.13 9.01 -4.91
C ALA A 151 5.66 9.41 -5.11
N SER A 152 5.39 10.04 -6.24
CA SER A 152 4.03 10.37 -6.70
C SER A 152 3.66 9.46 -7.85
N PHE A 153 2.44 8.96 -7.82
CA PHE A 153 1.87 8.03 -8.79
C PHE A 153 0.60 8.65 -9.37
N GLU A 154 0.46 8.64 -10.69
CA GLU A 154 -0.68 9.22 -11.37
C GLU A 154 -1.09 8.34 -12.55
N ILE A 155 -2.34 7.84 -12.52
CA ILE A 155 -2.92 7.06 -13.62
C ILE A 155 -3.81 7.98 -14.44
N ARG A 156 -3.53 8.04 -15.75
CA ARG A 156 -4.34 8.81 -16.70
C ARG A 156 -5.02 7.90 -17.70
N SER A 157 -6.28 8.20 -17.97
CA SER A 157 -7.06 7.51 -19.00
C SER A 157 -6.50 7.80 -20.38
N VAL A 158 -6.38 6.78 -21.21
CA VAL A 158 -5.99 6.90 -22.62
C VAL A 158 -7.14 7.52 -23.43
N GLN A 159 -8.37 7.25 -23.05
CA GLN A 159 -9.55 7.73 -23.76
C GLN A 159 -9.76 9.24 -23.62
N THR A 160 -9.69 9.75 -22.38
CA THR A 160 -9.98 11.16 -22.09
C THR A 160 -8.73 12.00 -21.88
N GLY A 161 -7.61 11.41 -21.47
CA GLY A 161 -6.40 12.12 -21.04
C GLY A 161 -6.43 12.55 -19.60
N ASP A 162 -7.58 12.41 -18.91
CA ASP A 162 -7.76 12.86 -17.53
C ASP A 162 -7.06 11.94 -16.54
N THR A 163 -6.69 12.53 -15.40
CA THR A 163 -6.20 11.77 -14.25
C THR A 163 -7.38 11.06 -13.57
N ILE A 164 -7.35 9.73 -13.60
CA ILE A 164 -8.39 8.89 -12.98
C ILE A 164 -8.00 8.39 -11.59
N TRP A 165 -6.72 8.46 -11.26
CA TRP A 165 -6.21 8.13 -9.93
C TRP A 165 -4.88 8.82 -9.69
N LYS A 166 -4.68 9.30 -8.45
CA LYS A 166 -3.43 9.91 -8.02
C LYS A 166 -3.17 9.61 -6.55
N HIS A 167 -1.93 9.27 -6.24
CA HIS A 167 -1.49 9.04 -4.86
C HIS A 167 -0.01 9.44 -4.69
N GLU A 168 0.33 9.90 -3.50
CA GLU A 168 1.70 10.14 -3.08
C GLU A 168 2.00 9.30 -1.86
N SER A 169 3.09 8.54 -1.88
CA SER A 169 3.54 7.70 -0.78
C SER A 169 4.91 8.13 -0.31
N ARG A 170 5.14 7.97 0.99
CA ARG A 170 6.44 8.16 1.62
C ARG A 170 6.68 7.05 2.64
N ALA A 171 7.86 6.47 2.61
CA ALA A 171 8.33 5.56 3.65
C ALA A 171 9.71 6.00 4.14
N THR A 172 9.97 5.72 5.41
CA THR A 172 11.26 5.98 6.05
C THR A 172 11.53 4.84 7.00
N ASP A 173 12.74 4.30 6.92
CA ASP A 173 13.26 3.34 7.89
C ASP A 173 14.69 3.73 8.25
N SER A 174 15.21 3.24 9.39
CA SER A 174 16.50 3.67 9.92
C SER A 174 17.29 2.48 10.44
N ASP A 175 18.56 2.42 10.05
CA ASP A 175 19.50 1.52 10.70
C ASP A 175 20.41 2.27 11.67
N TYR A 176 20.99 1.52 12.61
CA TYR A 176 21.81 2.04 13.70
C TYR A 176 23.21 1.45 13.62
N GLY A 177 24.20 2.29 13.89
CA GLY A 177 25.60 1.87 13.87
C GLY A 177 26.51 2.87 14.56
N VAL A 178 27.60 2.38 15.10
CA VAL A 178 28.61 3.21 15.81
C VAL A 178 29.73 3.70 14.88
N THR A 179 29.78 3.19 13.65
CA THR A 179 30.75 3.60 12.63
C THR A 179 30.05 3.95 11.33
N LYS A 180 30.68 4.80 10.51
CA LYS A 180 30.13 5.14 9.18
C LYS A 180 29.94 3.88 8.32
N GLY A 181 30.91 2.95 8.32
CA GLY A 181 30.81 1.73 7.52
C GLY A 181 29.63 0.83 7.92
N SER A 182 29.31 0.73 9.23
CA SER A 182 28.12 -0.01 9.68
C SER A 182 26.82 0.67 9.26
N LEU A 183 26.76 2.01 9.30
CA LEU A 183 25.61 2.77 8.84
C LEU A 183 25.40 2.68 7.32
N ASP A 184 26.50 2.72 6.54
CA ASP A 184 26.43 2.55 5.08
C ASP A 184 25.87 1.17 4.71
N LEU A 185 26.38 0.12 5.34
CA LEU A 185 25.91 -1.25 5.09
C LEU A 185 24.45 -1.45 5.53
N GLY A 186 24.08 -0.94 6.70
CA GLY A 186 22.73 -1.03 7.21
C GLY A 186 21.73 -0.28 6.35
N SER A 187 22.03 0.97 5.99
CA SER A 187 21.14 1.76 5.13
C SER A 187 20.96 1.16 3.73
N ALA A 188 22.01 0.56 3.16
CA ALA A 188 21.91 -0.15 1.88
C ALA A 188 20.98 -1.38 1.98
N LYS A 189 21.02 -2.09 3.10
CA LYS A 189 20.18 -3.27 3.33
C LYS A 189 18.69 -2.92 3.40
N ILE A 190 18.33 -1.83 4.08
CA ILE A 190 16.91 -1.43 4.25
C ILE A 190 16.38 -0.62 3.07
N PHE A 191 17.26 -0.13 2.17
CA PHE A 191 16.86 0.76 1.08
C PHE A 191 15.81 0.11 0.14
N GLU A 192 16.00 -1.15 -0.20
CA GLU A 192 15.08 -1.92 -1.04
C GLU A 192 13.71 -2.08 -0.36
N ASP A 193 13.69 -2.39 0.93
CA ASP A 193 12.47 -2.56 1.71
C ASP A 193 11.68 -1.24 1.76
N VAL A 194 12.36 -0.11 1.94
CA VAL A 194 11.73 1.23 1.95
C VAL A 194 11.14 1.56 0.57
N VAL A 195 11.85 1.23 -0.52
CA VAL A 195 11.33 1.40 -1.89
C VAL A 195 10.07 0.55 -2.09
N PHE A 196 10.10 -0.71 -1.67
CA PHE A 196 8.96 -1.61 -1.81
C PHE A 196 7.77 -1.15 -0.97
N GLU A 197 8.02 -0.64 0.22
CA GLU A 197 6.97 -0.11 1.09
C GLU A 197 6.23 1.08 0.44
N VAL A 198 6.95 2.00 -0.20
CA VAL A 198 6.35 3.14 -0.93
C VAL A 198 5.42 2.66 -2.03
N VAL A 199 5.85 1.67 -2.81
CA VAL A 199 5.03 1.10 -3.89
C VAL A 199 3.82 0.35 -3.33
N ARG A 200 4.01 -0.46 -2.27
CA ARG A 200 2.94 -1.22 -1.62
C ARG A 200 1.85 -0.30 -1.10
N GLN A 201 2.22 0.78 -0.38
CA GLN A 201 1.27 1.78 0.13
C GLN A 201 0.43 2.43 -0.98
N ALA A 202 1.05 2.71 -2.13
CA ALA A 202 0.34 3.27 -3.27
C ALA A 202 -0.64 2.26 -3.88
N VAL A 203 -0.17 1.03 -4.15
CA VAL A 203 -0.98 0.00 -4.80
C VAL A 203 -2.12 -0.51 -3.91
N GLU A 204 -1.95 -0.51 -2.58
CA GLU A 204 -3.05 -0.81 -1.65
C GLU A 204 -4.25 0.12 -1.80
N LYS A 205 -4.02 1.38 -2.16
CA LYS A 205 -5.08 2.37 -2.39
C LYS A 205 -5.71 2.29 -3.79
N LEU A 206 -5.12 1.48 -4.65
CA LEU A 206 -5.63 1.26 -6.00
C LEU A 206 -6.75 0.22 -5.96
N PRO A 207 -7.88 0.44 -6.67
CA PRO A 207 -8.91 -0.58 -6.86
C PRO A 207 -8.37 -1.84 -7.53
N ASP A 208 -9.01 -2.99 -7.27
CA ASP A 208 -8.64 -4.24 -7.90
C ASP A 208 -8.92 -4.24 -9.41
N GLY A 209 -8.03 -4.89 -10.14
CA GLY A 209 -8.11 -5.01 -11.58
C GLY A 209 -9.12 -6.06 -12.05
N PRO A 210 -9.29 -6.21 -13.37
CA PRO A 210 -10.32 -7.07 -13.97
C PRO A 210 -10.16 -8.56 -13.64
N ALA A 211 -8.94 -9.04 -13.42
CA ALA A 211 -8.68 -10.46 -13.11
C ALA A 211 -9.07 -10.86 -11.67
N MET A 212 -9.39 -9.88 -10.80
CA MET A 212 -9.81 -10.12 -9.41
C MET A 212 -11.33 -9.94 -9.21
N ARG A 213 -12.09 -9.73 -10.28
CA ARG A 213 -13.54 -9.50 -10.26
C ARG A 213 -14.35 -10.71 -10.65
#